data_70ffec1ad1e5646f29699057eaf36a55
#
_entry.id   70ffec1ad1e5646f29699057eaf36a55
#
_cell.length_a   1.000
_cell.length_b   1.000
_cell.length_c   1.000
_cell.angle_alpha   90.00
_cell.angle_beta   90.00
_cell.angle_gamma   90.00
#
_symmetry.space_group_name_H-M   'P 1'
#
loop_
_entity.id
_entity.type
_entity.pdbx_description
1 polymer ?
#
loop_
_entity_poly.entity_id
_entity_poly.type
_entity_poly.pdbx_seq_one_letter_code
_entity_poly.pdbx_strand_id
1 'polypeptide(L)'
;MTDRKLGDVGTDFLFENEHVKTWSLVLEPGQSSDWHXHHTHYLFIVTEAGTLKAEYDDGTESVSDYALGQVVMGQKNSIHRVTNVGSARYSNSIVELKEN
;
A
#
# COMPACT_ATOMS: atom_id res chain seq x y z
N MET A 1 7.86 19.30 -7.59
CA MET A 1 7.90 19.02 -6.16
C MET A 1 6.52 19.10 -5.55
N THR A 2 6.23 18.25 -4.64
CA THR A 2 4.89 18.20 -4.08
C THR A 2 4.85 18.76 -2.66
N ASP A 3 3.73 19.41 -2.33
CA ASP A 3 3.46 19.85 -0.98
C ASP A 3 2.53 18.89 -0.24
N ARG A 4 2.37 17.70 -0.78
CA ARG A 4 1.50 16.70 -0.19
C ARG A 4 1.89 16.37 1.23
N LYS A 5 0.92 16.29 2.09
CA LYS A 5 1.12 15.78 3.42
C LYS A 5 1.12 14.25 3.35
N LEU A 6 2.19 13.62 3.80
CA LEU A 6 2.30 12.17 3.76
C LEU A 6 1.83 11.57 5.07
N GLY A 7 1.14 10.46 4.97
CA GLY A 7 0.60 9.75 6.13
C GLY A 7 1.17 8.35 6.24
N ASP A 8 0.35 7.46 6.76
CA ASP A 8 0.77 6.10 7.06
C ASP A 8 0.68 5.20 5.82
N VAL A 9 1.52 4.20 5.82
CA VAL A 9 1.59 3.22 4.73
C VAL A 9 0.32 2.34 4.71
N GLY A 10 -0.18 1.98 5.88
CA GLY A 10 -1.38 1.16 6.00
C GLY A 10 -2.44 1.83 6.84
N THR A 11 -3.55 1.13 7.04
CA THR A 11 -4.62 1.64 7.90
C THR A 11 -4.37 1.33 9.37
N ASP A 12 -3.64 0.25 9.65
CA ASP A 12 -3.32 -0.13 11.03
C ASP A 12 -1.88 -0.60 11.11
N PHE A 13 -1.14 -0.05 12.07
CA PHE A 13 0.19 -0.53 12.38
C PHE A 13 0.08 -1.84 13.16
N LEU A 14 0.92 -2.83 12.82
CA LEU A 14 0.85 -4.15 13.45
C LEU A 14 2.07 -4.49 14.29
N PHE A 15 3.27 -4.36 13.74
CA PHE A 15 4.45 -4.91 14.38
C PHE A 15 5.71 -4.27 13.80
N GLU A 16 6.74 -4.15 14.64
CA GLU A 16 8.03 -3.63 14.19
C GLU A 16 9.15 -4.23 15.02
N ASN A 17 10.23 -4.62 14.34
CA ASN A 17 11.48 -4.97 15.00
C ASN A 17 12.63 -4.47 14.13
N GLU A 18 13.85 -4.98 14.37
CA GLU A 18 15.01 -4.48 13.63
C GLU A 18 15.02 -4.93 12.17
N HIS A 19 14.17 -5.87 11.78
CA HIS A 19 14.17 -6.42 10.42
C HIS A 19 12.99 -5.97 9.57
N VAL A 20 11.83 -5.77 10.19
CA VAL A 20 10.60 -5.47 9.45
C VAL A 20 9.73 -4.48 10.20
N LYS A 21 8.85 -3.83 9.44
CA LYS A 21 7.75 -3.05 10.00
C LYS A 21 6.50 -3.43 9.22
N THR A 22 5.45 -3.84 9.92
CA THR A 22 4.28 -4.40 9.25
C THR A 22 3.01 -3.62 9.55
N TRP A 23 2.12 -3.64 8.56
CA TRP A 23 0.86 -2.92 8.58
C TRP A 23 -0.22 -3.78 7.98
N SER A 24 -1.47 -3.47 8.32
CA SER A 24 -2.64 -3.93 7.58
C SER A 24 -3.19 -2.76 6.79
N LEU A 25 -3.63 -3.02 5.57
CA LEU A 25 -4.35 -2.03 4.77
C LEU A 25 -5.72 -2.61 4.47
N VAL A 26 -6.78 -1.91 4.89
CA VAL A 26 -8.17 -2.35 4.67
C VAL A 26 -8.91 -1.18 4.04
N LEU A 27 -9.47 -1.39 2.86
CA LEU A 27 -10.17 -0.34 2.13
C LEU A 27 -11.54 -0.85 1.69
N GLU A 28 -12.59 -0.18 2.17
CA GLU A 28 -13.93 -0.40 1.64
C GLU A 28 -14.02 0.22 0.24
N PRO A 29 -15.00 -0.18 -0.58
CA PRO A 29 -15.15 0.45 -1.90
C PRO A 29 -15.16 1.96 -1.82
N GLY A 30 -14.34 2.60 -2.63
CA GLY A 30 -14.22 4.05 -2.67
C GLY A 30 -13.23 4.65 -1.70
N GLN A 31 -12.72 3.88 -0.74
CA GLN A 31 -11.74 4.41 0.22
C GLN A 31 -10.34 4.40 -0.34
N SER A 32 -9.54 5.34 0.12
CA SER A 32 -8.13 5.48 -0.27
C SER A 32 -7.23 5.39 0.93
N SER A 33 -6.02 4.91 0.70
CA SER A 33 -4.95 5.05 1.68
C SER A 33 -4.55 6.52 1.78
N ASP A 34 -3.76 6.86 2.78
CA ASP A 34 -3.06 8.15 2.75
C ASP A 34 -2.05 8.13 1.61
N TRP A 35 -1.68 9.31 1.14
CA TRP A 35 -0.44 9.43 0.35
C TRP A 35 0.71 9.07 1.27
N HIS A 36 1.65 8.22 0.80
CA HIS A 36 2.72 7.72 1.68
C HIS A 36 3.99 7.39 0.90
N UNK A 37 5.19 7.29 1.42
CA UNK A 37 6.11 7.09 0.96
C UNK A 37 6.47 6.08 1.43
N HIS A 38 7.18 5.32 0.75
CA HIS A 38 7.86 4.10 1.19
C HIS A 38 9.35 4.39 1.28
N HIS A 39 9.89 4.30 2.46
CA HIS A 39 11.31 4.59 2.68
C HIS A 39 12.20 3.37 2.50
N THR A 40 11.60 2.19 2.35
CA THR A 40 12.33 0.94 2.15
C THR A 40 11.62 0.13 1.07
N HIS A 41 12.29 -0.91 0.58
CA HIS A 41 11.60 -1.91 -0.22
C HIS A 41 10.57 -2.60 0.67
N TYR A 42 9.52 -3.09 0.06
CA TYR A 42 8.43 -3.71 0.81
C TYR A 42 7.74 -4.76 -0.06
N LEU A 43 6.93 -5.56 0.60
CA LEU A 43 6.02 -6.45 -0.13
C LEU A 43 4.66 -6.36 0.52
N PHE A 44 3.64 -6.75 -0.22
CA PHE A 44 2.35 -6.98 0.42
C PHE A 44 1.74 -8.29 -0.05
N ILE A 45 0.91 -8.85 0.81
CA ILE A 45 0.21 -10.10 0.56
C ILE A 45 -1.28 -9.81 0.65
N VAL A 46 -2.01 -10.12 -0.42
CA VAL A 46 -3.44 -9.80 -0.49
C VAL A 46 -4.22 -10.76 0.40
N THR A 47 -5.02 -10.20 1.30
CA THR A 47 -5.83 -10.98 2.22
C THR A 47 -7.33 -10.95 1.87
N GLU A 48 -7.76 -9.97 1.06
CA GLU A 48 -9.09 -9.96 0.45
C GLU A 48 -8.93 -9.38 -0.95
N ALA A 49 -9.35 -10.14 -1.95
CA ALA A 49 -9.17 -9.78 -3.35
C ALA A 49 -9.89 -8.49 -3.71
N GLY A 50 -9.40 -7.78 -4.69
CA GLY A 50 -10.07 -6.57 -5.16
C GLY A 50 -9.32 -5.88 -6.27
N THR A 51 -9.80 -4.69 -6.61
CA THR A 51 -9.25 -3.89 -7.68
C THR A 51 -8.83 -2.54 -7.12
N LEU A 52 -7.57 -2.18 -7.33
CA LEU A 52 -7.03 -0.92 -6.81
C LEU A 52 -6.57 -0.03 -7.95
N LYS A 53 -6.81 1.28 -7.77
CA LYS A 53 -6.17 2.30 -8.56
C LYS A 53 -5.00 2.85 -7.75
N ALA A 54 -3.82 2.87 -8.35
CA ALA A 54 -2.65 3.50 -7.74
C ALA A 54 -2.39 4.82 -8.44
N GLU A 55 -2.17 5.86 -7.65
CA GLU A 55 -1.81 7.18 -8.14
C GLU A 55 -0.43 7.49 -7.60
N TYR A 56 0.45 7.97 -8.49
CA TYR A 56 1.85 8.23 -8.13
C TYR A 56 2.13 9.72 -8.14
N ASP A 57 3.16 10.09 -7.40
CA ASP A 57 3.52 11.49 -7.19
C ASP A 57 3.89 12.19 -8.50
N ASP A 58 4.32 11.43 -9.51
CA ASP A 58 4.67 11.99 -10.82
C ASP A 58 3.45 12.20 -11.72
N GLY A 59 2.26 11.91 -11.23
CA GLY A 59 1.01 12.09 -11.98
C GLY A 59 0.54 10.87 -12.73
N THR A 60 1.31 9.80 -12.74
CA THR A 60 0.87 8.58 -13.42
C THR A 60 -0.11 7.80 -12.55
N GLU A 61 -0.90 6.93 -13.17
CA GLU A 61 -1.90 6.08 -12.51
C GLU A 61 -1.90 4.71 -13.16
N SER A 62 -2.32 3.72 -12.37
CA SER A 62 -2.57 2.39 -12.90
C SER A 62 -3.74 1.76 -12.15
N VAL A 63 -4.40 0.80 -12.78
CA VAL A 63 -5.49 0.03 -12.16
C VAL A 63 -5.15 -1.44 -12.32
N SER A 64 -5.22 -2.18 -11.24
CA SER A 64 -4.85 -3.61 -11.25
C SER A 64 -5.81 -4.42 -10.39
N ASP A 65 -6.04 -5.66 -10.81
CA ASP A 65 -6.78 -6.64 -10.02
C ASP A 65 -5.79 -7.45 -9.20
N TYR A 66 -6.16 -7.70 -7.95
CA TYR A 66 -5.33 -8.49 -7.04
C TYR A 66 -6.10 -9.67 -6.52
N ALA A 67 -5.47 -10.84 -6.55
CA ALA A 67 -6.09 -12.08 -6.11
C ALA A 67 -5.69 -12.38 -4.67
N LEU A 68 -6.56 -13.09 -3.96
CA LEU A 68 -6.27 -13.56 -2.61
C LEU A 68 -4.94 -14.34 -2.60
N GLY A 69 -4.06 -13.98 -1.69
CA GLY A 69 -2.76 -14.64 -1.54
C GLY A 69 -1.67 -14.13 -2.47
N GLN A 70 -2.00 -13.22 -3.39
CA GLN A 70 -1.00 -12.67 -4.30
C GLN A 70 0.05 -11.88 -3.52
N VAL A 71 1.32 -12.05 -3.87
CA VAL A 71 2.43 -11.32 -3.26
C VAL A 71 2.97 -10.34 -4.28
N VAL A 72 3.08 -9.08 -3.86
CA VAL A 72 3.56 -8.00 -4.74
C VAL A 72 4.75 -7.34 -4.07
N MET A 73 5.85 -7.20 -4.82
CA MET A 73 7.03 -6.47 -4.34
C MET A 73 6.93 -5.01 -4.75
N GLY A 74 7.21 -4.12 -3.82
CA GLY A 74 7.25 -2.69 -4.07
C GLY A 74 8.65 -2.13 -3.92
N GLN A 75 8.87 -0.95 -4.46
CA GLN A 75 10.17 -0.30 -4.51
C GLN A 75 10.23 0.84 -3.50
N LYS A 76 11.39 1.03 -2.88
CA LYS A 76 11.55 2.18 -2.00
C LYS A 76 11.57 3.48 -2.81
N ASN A 77 11.31 4.56 -2.10
CA ASN A 77 11.26 5.94 -2.64
C ASN A 77 10.03 6.20 -3.51
N SER A 78 9.05 5.31 -3.44
CA SER A 78 7.80 5.50 -4.14
C SER A 78 6.84 6.31 -3.28
N ILE A 79 6.26 7.36 -3.84
CA ILE A 79 5.21 8.14 -3.19
C ILE A 79 3.93 7.90 -3.96
N HIS A 80 2.94 7.36 -3.28
CA HIS A 80 1.69 7.00 -3.97
C HIS A 80 0.52 6.92 -3.00
N ARG A 81 -0.65 6.78 -3.58
CA ARG A 81 -1.91 6.52 -2.88
C ARG A 81 -2.64 5.42 -3.64
N VAL A 82 -3.32 4.54 -2.92
CA VAL A 82 -4.15 3.52 -3.57
C VAL A 82 -5.60 3.69 -3.14
N THR A 83 -6.51 3.43 -4.07
CA THR A 83 -7.95 3.55 -3.86
C THR A 83 -8.62 2.26 -4.29
N ASN A 84 -9.55 1.78 -3.47
CA ASN A 84 -10.35 0.61 -3.83
C ASN A 84 -11.41 1.05 -4.85
N VAL A 85 -11.24 0.65 -6.10
CA VAL A 85 -12.20 0.99 -7.16
C VAL A 85 -13.09 -0.20 -7.50
N GLY A 86 -13.04 -1.25 -6.71
CA GLY A 86 -13.89 -2.43 -6.88
C GLY A 86 -15.18 -2.30 -6.07
N SER A 87 -15.94 -3.39 -6.03
CA SER A 87 -17.25 -3.40 -5.39
C SER A 87 -17.26 -4.12 -4.05
N ALA A 88 -16.13 -4.68 -3.61
CA ALA A 88 -16.02 -5.38 -2.33
C ALA A 88 -14.83 -4.85 -1.56
N ARG A 89 -14.80 -5.12 -0.25
CA ARG A 89 -13.65 -4.74 0.59
C ARG A 89 -12.37 -5.37 0.06
N TYR A 90 -11.30 -4.60 0.05
CA TYR A 90 -9.95 -5.06 -0.26
C TYR A 90 -9.10 -5.01 1.00
N SER A 91 -8.23 -5.98 1.20
CA SER A 91 -7.25 -5.87 2.29
C SER A 91 -5.94 -6.56 1.92
N ASN A 92 -4.87 -6.12 2.57
CA ASN A 92 -3.59 -6.78 2.46
C ASN A 92 -2.78 -6.59 3.74
N SER A 93 -1.71 -7.37 3.85
CA SER A 93 -0.69 -7.20 4.89
C SER A 93 0.57 -6.68 4.21
N ILE A 94 1.12 -5.59 4.73
CA ILE A 94 2.29 -4.94 4.17
C ILE A 94 3.48 -5.21 5.06
N VAL A 95 4.61 -5.61 4.48
CA VAL A 95 5.86 -5.84 5.21
C VAL A 95 6.92 -4.93 4.61
N GLU A 96 7.33 -3.93 5.38
CA GLU A 96 8.45 -3.06 5.02
C GLU A 96 9.74 -3.74 5.48
N LEU A 97 10.72 -3.82 4.59
CA LEU A 97 11.96 -4.56 4.83
C LEU A 97 13.05 -3.57 5.24
N LYS A 98 13.48 -3.66 6.48
CA LYS A 98 14.50 -2.73 6.97
C LYS A 98 15.88 -3.15 6.46
N GLU A 99 16.65 -2.18 6.04
CA GLU A 99 18.02 -2.40 5.57
C GLU A 99 18.98 -2.15 6.73
N ASN A 100 19.97 -3.00 6.85
CA ASN A 100 21.00 -2.85 7.89
C ASN A 100 22.35 -2.56 7.27
#